data_ce10233c02d768e4130f6a2e9e308bdd
#
_entry.id   ce10233c02d768e4130f6a2e9e308bdd
#
_cell.length_a   1.000
_cell.length_b   1.000
_cell.length_c   1.000
_cell.angle_alpha   90.00
_cell.angle_beta   90.00
_cell.angle_gamma   90.00
#
_symmetry.space_group_name_H-M   'P 1'
#
loop_
_entity.id
_entity.type
_entity.pdbx_description
1 polymer ?
#
loop_
_entity_poly.entity_id
_entity_poly.type
_entity_poly.pdbx_seq_one_letter_code
_entity_poly.pdbx_strand_id
1 'polypeptide(L)'
;MRQAATHPELQRLEPLVGEWLMDASIDGRLVARARTTFAWLAGGAFLHQHADLEPDASMPSEWLDNAPFPVESVIGLDDAAGTFTMLYADGRGVSRVYETDVQDGMLTIRRAAPAFHQRFAGTIGADGRTITGRWEGSGDGETWTYDFDVTYRKVT
;
A
#
# COMPACT_ATOMS: atom_id res chain seq x y z
N MET A 1 18.50 -22.60 -15.12
CA MET A 1 18.50 -22.40 -13.66
C MET A 1 17.16 -22.82 -13.08
N ARG A 2 17.20 -23.58 -12.05
CA ARG A 2 15.97 -24.02 -11.40
C ARG A 2 15.44 -22.93 -10.47
N GLN A 3 14.19 -22.54 -10.68
CA GLN A 3 13.53 -21.60 -9.79
C GLN A 3 13.10 -22.31 -8.48
N ALA A 4 13.31 -21.67 -7.35
CA ALA A 4 12.83 -22.19 -6.07
C ALA A 4 11.31 -22.26 -6.06
N ALA A 5 10.76 -23.29 -5.43
CA ALA A 5 9.33 -23.38 -5.23
C ALA A 5 8.86 -22.29 -4.26
N THR A 6 7.85 -21.55 -4.64
CA THR A 6 7.30 -20.50 -3.80
C THR A 6 6.08 -21.02 -3.03
N HIS A 7 5.81 -20.41 -1.88
CA HIS A 7 4.68 -20.79 -1.05
C HIS A 7 3.36 -20.43 -1.76
N PRO A 8 2.37 -21.36 -1.82
CA PRO A 8 1.12 -21.11 -2.55
C PRO A 8 0.35 -19.87 -2.08
N GLU A 9 0.45 -19.52 -0.80
CA GLU A 9 -0.23 -18.36 -0.23
C GLU A 9 0.21 -17.04 -0.87
N LEU A 10 1.42 -16.99 -1.46
CA LEU A 10 1.90 -15.79 -2.14
C LEU A 10 1.03 -15.39 -3.32
N GLN A 11 0.27 -16.32 -3.89
CA GLN A 11 -0.63 -16.02 -5.00
C GLN A 11 -1.74 -15.04 -4.60
N ARG A 12 -2.04 -14.91 -3.32
CA ARG A 12 -3.01 -13.92 -2.84
C ARG A 12 -2.58 -12.49 -3.13
N LEU A 13 -1.29 -12.24 -3.30
CA LEU A 13 -0.75 -10.92 -3.65
C LEU A 13 -0.83 -10.61 -5.15
N GLU A 14 -1.12 -11.60 -5.99
CA GLU A 14 -1.14 -11.43 -7.45
C GLU A 14 -2.05 -10.28 -7.92
N PRO A 15 -3.22 -10.03 -7.30
CA PRO A 15 -4.06 -8.89 -7.71
C PRO A 15 -3.38 -7.53 -7.61
N LEU A 16 -2.30 -7.39 -6.83
CA LEU A 16 -1.57 -6.13 -6.70
C LEU A 16 -0.57 -5.90 -7.81
N VAL A 17 -0.14 -6.96 -8.51
CA VAL A 17 0.95 -6.90 -9.49
C VAL A 17 0.57 -6.01 -10.65
N GLY A 18 1.46 -5.09 -11.02
CA GLY A 18 1.29 -4.19 -12.13
C GLY A 18 1.63 -2.76 -11.78
N GLU A 19 1.27 -1.87 -12.69
CA GLU A 19 1.46 -0.43 -12.53
C GLU A 19 0.12 0.25 -12.30
N TRP A 20 0.07 1.13 -11.30
CA TRP A 20 -1.15 1.78 -10.85
C TRP A 20 -0.94 3.29 -10.75
N LEU A 21 -1.99 4.03 -11.04
CA LEU A 21 -2.05 5.44 -10.70
C LEU A 21 -2.85 5.56 -9.40
N MET A 22 -2.24 6.14 -8.38
CA MET A 22 -2.84 6.30 -7.06
C MET A 22 -3.24 7.75 -6.83
N ASP A 23 -4.50 7.97 -6.49
CA ASP A 23 -5.00 9.27 -6.07
C ASP A 23 -5.29 9.23 -4.57
N ALA A 24 -4.67 10.13 -3.82
CA ALA A 24 -5.01 10.39 -2.43
C ALA A 24 -5.90 11.62 -2.36
N SER A 25 -7.00 11.54 -1.61
CA SER A 25 -7.95 12.64 -1.49
C SER A 25 -8.44 12.79 -0.06
N ILE A 26 -8.81 14.01 0.31
CA ILE A 26 -9.41 14.33 1.61
C ILE A 26 -10.74 15.02 1.33
N ASP A 27 -11.83 14.44 1.83
CA ASP A 27 -13.19 14.93 1.62
C ASP A 27 -13.50 15.19 0.14
N GLY A 28 -13.05 14.26 -0.73
CA GLY A 28 -13.30 14.33 -2.16
C GLY A 28 -12.33 15.23 -2.93
N ARG A 29 -11.42 15.91 -2.26
CA ARG A 29 -10.44 16.80 -2.92
C ARG A 29 -9.11 16.07 -3.11
N LEU A 30 -8.61 16.02 -4.33
CA LEU A 30 -7.31 15.43 -4.64
C LEU A 30 -6.20 16.19 -3.91
N VAL A 31 -5.36 15.48 -3.15
CA VAL A 31 -4.21 16.07 -2.43
C VAL A 31 -2.87 15.51 -2.91
N ALA A 32 -2.85 14.31 -3.50
CA ALA A 32 -1.61 13.75 -4.06
C ALA A 32 -1.95 12.73 -5.14
N ARG A 33 -1.07 12.63 -6.12
CA ARG A 33 -1.15 11.59 -7.15
C ARG A 33 0.22 10.95 -7.32
N ALA A 34 0.26 9.63 -7.25
CA ALA A 34 1.51 8.86 -7.34
C ALA A 34 1.36 7.72 -8.33
N ARG A 35 2.47 7.36 -8.95
CA ARG A 35 2.58 6.15 -9.76
C ARG A 35 3.20 5.06 -8.91
N THR A 36 2.50 3.93 -8.81
CA THR A 36 2.89 2.81 -7.95
C THR A 36 3.07 1.56 -8.81
N THR A 37 4.18 0.87 -8.62
CA THR A 37 4.45 -0.40 -9.30
C THR A 37 4.64 -1.49 -8.26
N PHE A 38 3.96 -2.62 -8.46
CA PHE A 38 4.17 -3.84 -7.69
C PHE A 38 4.73 -4.91 -8.60
N ALA A 39 5.88 -5.47 -8.26
CA ALA A 39 6.55 -6.48 -9.07
C ALA A 39 7.17 -7.55 -8.18
N TRP A 40 7.14 -8.79 -8.67
CA TRP A 40 7.79 -9.90 -7.98
C TRP A 40 9.31 -9.79 -8.06
N LEU A 41 9.98 -10.10 -6.96
CA LEU A 41 11.43 -10.24 -6.88
C LEU A 41 11.79 -11.66 -6.47
N ALA A 42 13.07 -12.01 -6.67
CA ALA A 42 13.66 -13.29 -6.26
C ALA A 42 12.83 -14.50 -6.73
N GLY A 43 12.42 -14.48 -8.00
CA GLY A 43 11.67 -15.59 -8.59
C GLY A 43 10.25 -15.76 -8.05
N GLY A 44 9.67 -14.71 -7.50
CA GLY A 44 8.31 -14.74 -6.94
C GLY A 44 8.28 -14.99 -5.44
N ALA A 45 9.43 -14.87 -4.75
CA ALA A 45 9.50 -15.13 -3.32
C ALA A 45 8.90 -14.00 -2.48
N PHE A 46 8.94 -12.77 -2.98
CA PHE A 46 8.31 -11.62 -2.31
C PHE A 46 7.99 -10.53 -3.34
N LEU A 47 7.08 -9.63 -2.94
CA LEU A 47 6.61 -8.55 -3.79
C LEU A 47 7.32 -7.26 -3.42
N HIS A 48 7.72 -6.48 -4.42
CA HIS A 48 8.32 -5.16 -4.23
C HIS A 48 7.35 -4.09 -4.69
N GLN A 49 7.18 -3.05 -3.90
CA GLN A 49 6.42 -1.86 -4.26
C GLN A 49 7.38 -0.68 -4.38
N HIS A 50 7.22 0.06 -5.46
CA HIS A 50 7.84 1.38 -5.62
C HIS A 50 6.75 2.38 -5.96
N ALA A 51 6.75 3.53 -5.28
CA ALA A 51 5.80 4.60 -5.58
C ALA A 51 6.54 5.93 -5.64
N ASP A 52 6.20 6.74 -6.62
CA ASP A 52 6.75 8.08 -6.74
C ASP A 52 5.66 9.08 -7.10
N LEU A 53 5.86 10.31 -6.67
CA LEU A 53 4.90 11.38 -6.85
C LEU A 53 4.84 11.79 -8.34
N GLU A 54 3.62 11.82 -8.89
CA GLU A 54 3.39 12.40 -10.22
C GLU A 54 3.38 13.91 -10.10
N PRO A 55 4.08 14.65 -10.97
CA PRO A 55 4.00 16.10 -10.98
C PRO A 55 2.58 16.57 -11.30
N ASP A 56 1.98 17.33 -10.40
CA ASP A 56 0.67 17.92 -10.59
C ASP A 56 0.65 19.31 -9.93
N ALA A 57 0.50 20.33 -10.76
CA ALA A 57 0.52 21.72 -10.30
C ALA A 57 -0.67 22.06 -9.38
N SER A 58 -1.70 21.22 -9.34
CA SER A 58 -2.87 21.46 -8.48
C SER A 58 -2.69 20.96 -7.05
N MET A 59 -1.61 20.22 -6.76
CA MET A 59 -1.37 19.71 -5.41
C MET A 59 -1.03 20.84 -4.44
N PRO A 60 -1.61 20.78 -3.20
CA PRO A 60 -1.24 21.76 -2.17
C PRO A 60 0.24 21.66 -1.81
N SER A 61 0.89 22.82 -1.59
CA SER A 61 2.31 22.86 -1.28
C SER A 61 2.65 22.14 0.02
N GLU A 62 1.77 22.16 1.02
CA GLU A 62 1.98 21.44 2.27
C GLU A 62 2.14 19.94 2.04
N TRP A 63 1.42 19.38 1.08
CA TRP A 63 1.52 17.97 0.73
C TRP A 63 2.80 17.67 -0.03
N LEU A 64 3.23 18.56 -0.91
CA LEU A 64 4.50 18.40 -1.64
C LEU A 64 5.70 18.45 -0.69
N ASP A 65 5.67 19.34 0.29
CA ASP A 65 6.78 19.53 1.24
C ASP A 65 6.90 18.34 2.21
N ASN A 66 5.79 17.68 2.54
CA ASN A 66 5.76 16.57 3.48
C ASN A 66 5.38 15.23 2.82
N ALA A 67 5.41 15.18 1.50
CA ALA A 67 5.03 13.97 0.77
C ALA A 67 5.95 12.81 1.12
N PRO A 68 5.42 11.60 1.33
CA PRO A 68 6.22 10.45 1.74
C PRO A 68 6.99 9.81 0.59
N PHE A 69 7.05 10.46 -0.56
CA PHE A 69 7.63 9.86 -1.76
C PHE A 69 9.12 10.17 -1.92
N PRO A 70 9.90 9.27 -2.54
CA PRO A 70 9.49 7.96 -3.02
C PRO A 70 9.20 6.97 -1.89
N VAL A 71 8.37 5.97 -2.17
CA VAL A 71 8.08 4.86 -1.25
C VAL A 71 8.72 3.60 -1.81
N GLU A 72 9.33 2.83 -0.93
CA GLU A 72 9.81 1.49 -1.23
C GLU A 72 9.22 0.55 -0.18
N SER A 73 8.68 -0.60 -0.62
CA SER A 73 8.19 -1.63 0.30
C SER A 73 8.54 -3.01 -0.20
N VAL A 74 8.78 -3.92 0.73
CA VAL A 74 8.92 -5.34 0.46
C VAL A 74 7.82 -6.06 1.21
N ILE A 75 7.05 -6.88 0.51
CA ILE A 75 5.91 -7.61 1.06
C ILE A 75 6.20 -9.10 0.96
N GLY A 76 6.32 -9.76 2.09
CA GLY A 76 6.61 -11.18 2.19
C GLY A 76 5.63 -11.91 3.08
N LEU A 77 5.61 -13.23 2.98
CA LEU A 77 4.71 -14.07 3.75
C LEU A 77 5.26 -14.33 5.14
N ASP A 78 4.43 -14.06 6.15
CA ASP A 78 4.62 -14.63 7.48
C ASP A 78 3.82 -15.94 7.52
N ASP A 79 4.52 -17.04 7.35
CA ASP A 79 3.89 -18.35 7.17
C ASP A 79 3.23 -18.87 8.45
N ALA A 80 3.68 -18.41 9.60
CA ALA A 80 3.08 -18.76 10.88
C ALA A 80 1.75 -18.04 11.13
N ALA A 81 1.66 -16.77 10.71
CA ALA A 81 0.45 -15.96 10.87
C ALA A 81 -0.55 -16.15 9.73
N GLY A 82 -0.09 -16.60 8.55
CA GLY A 82 -0.95 -16.70 7.37
C GLY A 82 -1.28 -15.36 6.72
N THR A 83 -0.53 -14.31 7.08
CA THR A 83 -0.66 -12.96 6.53
C THR A 83 0.69 -12.51 5.99
N PHE A 84 0.75 -11.28 5.50
CA PHE A 84 1.98 -10.74 4.90
C PHE A 84 2.55 -9.63 5.74
N THR A 85 3.88 -9.54 5.78
CA THR A 85 4.60 -8.44 6.40
C THR A 85 5.04 -7.47 5.31
N MET A 86 4.72 -6.20 5.48
CA MET A 86 5.18 -5.13 4.61
C MET A 86 6.25 -4.32 5.33
N LEU A 87 7.46 -4.30 4.78
CA LEU A 87 8.55 -3.47 5.25
C LEU A 87 8.55 -2.21 4.40
N TYR A 88 8.17 -1.09 5.01
CA TYR A 88 7.92 0.18 4.34
C TYR A 88 9.02 1.19 4.68
N ALA A 89 9.47 1.94 3.68
CA ALA A 89 10.36 3.07 3.87
C ALA A 89 10.00 4.17 2.86
N ASP A 90 10.20 5.43 3.23
CA ASP A 90 9.90 6.53 2.33
C ASP A 90 10.96 7.64 2.33
N GLY A 91 10.79 8.59 1.41
CA GLY A 91 11.75 9.67 1.17
C GLY A 91 11.95 10.64 2.33
N ARG A 92 11.10 10.60 3.35
CA ARG A 92 11.29 11.39 4.57
C ARG A 92 12.30 10.75 5.53
N GLY A 93 12.77 9.53 5.22
CA GLY A 93 13.61 8.74 6.14
C GLY A 93 12.78 7.98 7.17
N VAL A 94 11.49 7.82 6.93
CA VAL A 94 10.57 7.08 7.81
C VAL A 94 10.49 5.64 7.35
N SER A 95 10.57 4.72 8.31
CA SER A 95 10.46 3.27 8.09
C SER A 95 9.40 2.70 9.03
N ARG A 96 8.54 1.83 8.51
CA ARG A 96 7.44 1.23 9.28
C ARG A 96 7.24 -0.22 8.90
N VAL A 97 6.69 -1.00 9.82
CA VAL A 97 6.30 -2.38 9.57
C VAL A 97 4.78 -2.46 9.63
N TYR A 98 4.18 -3.01 8.57
CA TYR A 98 2.74 -3.22 8.49
C TYR A 98 2.44 -4.70 8.34
N GLU A 99 1.29 -5.12 8.87
CA GLU A 99 0.67 -6.39 8.52
C GLU A 99 -0.27 -6.14 7.34
N THR A 100 -0.13 -6.95 6.32
CA THR A 100 -0.89 -6.78 5.07
C THR A 100 -1.58 -8.09 4.73
N ASP A 101 -2.77 -8.01 4.16
CA ASP A 101 -3.46 -9.18 3.65
C ASP A 101 -4.27 -8.82 2.41
N VAL A 102 -4.44 -9.80 1.52
CA VAL A 102 -5.34 -9.71 0.37
C VAL A 102 -6.22 -10.95 0.42
N GLN A 103 -7.50 -10.73 0.70
CA GLN A 103 -8.44 -11.82 0.90
C GLN A 103 -9.86 -11.36 0.58
N ASP A 104 -10.61 -12.18 -0.15
CA ASP A 104 -12.02 -11.91 -0.47
C ASP A 104 -12.25 -10.55 -1.15
N GLY A 105 -11.35 -10.16 -2.06
CA GLY A 105 -11.46 -8.89 -2.76
C GLY A 105 -11.10 -7.67 -1.92
N MET A 106 -10.43 -7.87 -0.80
CA MET A 106 -10.03 -6.78 0.10
C MET A 106 -8.52 -6.76 0.29
N LEU A 107 -7.93 -5.57 0.19
CA LEU A 107 -6.57 -5.30 0.62
C LEU A 107 -6.63 -4.61 1.98
N THR A 108 -5.98 -5.18 2.97
CA THR A 108 -5.86 -4.57 4.30
C THR A 108 -4.40 -4.33 4.63
N ILE A 109 -4.12 -3.20 5.25
CA ILE A 109 -2.78 -2.83 5.71
C ILE A 109 -2.97 -2.21 7.09
N ARG A 110 -2.26 -2.73 8.09
CA ARG A 110 -2.42 -2.20 9.44
C ARG A 110 -1.12 -2.23 10.23
N ARG A 111 -1.03 -1.33 11.18
CA ARG A 111 0.09 -1.19 12.08
C ARG A 111 -0.44 -0.93 13.48
N ALA A 112 0.05 -1.69 14.46
CA ALA A 112 -0.17 -1.44 15.87
C ALA A 112 1.14 -0.94 16.47
N ALA A 113 1.21 0.35 16.77
CA ALA A 113 2.43 0.96 17.33
C ALA A 113 2.02 2.03 18.33
N PRO A 114 2.73 2.15 19.45
CA PRO A 114 2.39 3.15 20.47
C PRO A 114 2.28 4.56 19.87
N ALA A 115 1.23 5.25 20.23
CA ALA A 115 0.92 6.62 19.82
C ALA A 115 0.59 6.83 18.34
N PHE A 116 0.79 5.84 17.47
CA PHE A 116 0.45 6.00 16.06
C PHE A 116 0.09 4.66 15.40
N HIS A 117 -1.14 4.22 15.64
CA HIS A 117 -1.73 3.08 14.94
C HIS A 117 -2.29 3.55 13.61
N GLN A 118 -2.22 2.69 12.60
CA GLN A 118 -2.76 2.98 11.27
C GLN A 118 -3.50 1.75 10.74
N ARG A 119 -4.53 2.00 9.95
CA ARG A 119 -5.20 0.93 9.20
C ARG A 119 -5.73 1.44 7.87
N PHE A 120 -5.67 0.57 6.88
CA PHE A 120 -6.22 0.77 5.55
C PHE A 120 -7.07 -0.44 5.18
N ALA A 121 -8.22 -0.20 4.59
CA ALA A 121 -9.04 -1.25 4.00
C ALA A 121 -9.47 -0.78 2.62
N GLY A 122 -9.12 -1.56 1.59
CA GLY A 122 -9.41 -1.23 0.21
C GLY A 122 -10.16 -2.36 -0.48
N THR A 123 -11.21 -2.02 -1.21
CA THR A 123 -11.97 -2.96 -2.03
C THR A 123 -11.35 -3.04 -3.40
N ILE A 124 -11.01 -4.26 -3.82
CA ILE A 124 -10.53 -4.53 -5.18
C ILE A 124 -11.75 -4.70 -6.07
N GLY A 125 -11.83 -3.89 -7.13
CA GLY A 125 -12.95 -3.96 -8.07
C GLY A 125 -13.04 -5.32 -8.78
N ALA A 126 -14.23 -5.68 -9.23
CA ALA A 126 -14.48 -6.98 -9.84
C ALA A 126 -13.63 -7.24 -11.08
N ASP A 127 -13.23 -6.21 -11.80
CA ASP A 127 -12.36 -6.32 -12.98
C ASP A 127 -10.86 -6.38 -12.62
N GLY A 128 -10.52 -6.22 -11.34
CA GLY A 128 -9.14 -6.21 -10.87
C GLY A 128 -8.37 -4.94 -11.23
N ARG A 129 -9.04 -3.88 -11.67
CA ARG A 129 -8.40 -2.67 -12.19
C ARG A 129 -8.53 -1.46 -11.27
N THR A 130 -9.22 -1.59 -10.15
CA THR A 130 -9.36 -0.52 -9.16
C THR A 130 -9.20 -1.07 -7.76
N ILE A 131 -8.64 -0.24 -6.88
CA ILE A 131 -8.64 -0.50 -5.43
C ILE A 131 -9.05 0.80 -4.77
N THR A 132 -10.15 0.80 -4.03
CA THR A 132 -10.68 1.99 -3.38
C THR A 132 -10.77 1.77 -1.89
N GLY A 133 -10.14 2.64 -1.11
CA GLY A 133 -10.08 2.46 0.33
C GLY A 133 -9.77 3.72 1.10
N ARG A 134 -9.61 3.54 2.40
CA ARG A 134 -9.45 4.63 3.35
C ARG A 134 -8.38 4.30 4.37
N TRP A 135 -7.52 5.28 4.63
CA TRP A 135 -6.59 5.26 5.75
C TRP A 135 -7.21 5.93 6.97
N GLU A 136 -6.99 5.32 8.12
CA GLU A 136 -7.37 5.88 9.42
C GLU A 136 -6.19 5.77 10.37
N GLY A 137 -6.10 6.71 11.31
CA GLY A 137 -5.08 6.73 12.34
C GLY A 137 -5.69 6.70 13.73
N SER A 138 -4.92 6.24 14.71
CA SER A 138 -5.34 6.19 16.10
C SER A 138 -4.15 6.33 17.04
N GLY A 139 -4.33 7.09 18.11
CA GLY A 139 -3.33 7.22 19.17
C GLY A 139 -3.39 6.07 20.17
N ASP A 140 -4.55 5.46 20.39
CA ASP A 140 -4.78 4.45 21.42
C ASP A 140 -5.12 3.06 20.85
N GLY A 141 -5.36 2.95 19.54
CA GLY A 141 -5.77 1.70 18.89
C GLY A 141 -7.26 1.37 19.04
N GLU A 142 -8.03 2.23 19.68
CA GLU A 142 -9.46 2.04 19.92
C GLU A 142 -10.31 3.08 19.23
N THR A 143 -9.91 4.35 19.29
CA THR A 143 -10.61 5.47 18.63
C THR A 143 -9.88 5.82 17.34
N TRP A 144 -10.58 5.67 16.22
CA TRP A 144 -10.01 5.85 14.88
C TRP A 144 -10.48 7.15 14.26
N THR A 145 -9.55 7.86 13.63
CA THR A 145 -9.80 9.13 12.97
C THR A 145 -9.49 8.99 11.48
N TYR A 146 -10.39 9.51 10.65
CA TYR A 146 -10.19 9.58 9.20
C TYR A 146 -8.90 10.35 8.87
N ASP A 147 -8.10 9.78 7.96
CA ASP A 147 -6.88 10.41 7.47
C ASP A 147 -7.07 10.85 6.01
N PHE A 148 -7.18 9.90 5.09
CA PHE A 148 -7.43 10.22 3.68
C PHE A 148 -7.98 9.00 2.93
N ASP A 149 -8.60 9.27 1.78
CA ASP A 149 -9.07 8.23 0.86
C ASP A 149 -8.02 7.98 -0.21
N VAL A 150 -7.99 6.74 -0.72
CA VAL A 150 -7.09 6.33 -1.78
C VAL A 150 -7.87 5.58 -2.85
N THR A 151 -7.59 5.91 -4.10
CA THR A 151 -8.05 5.14 -5.25
C THR A 151 -6.84 4.78 -6.11
N TYR A 152 -6.65 3.48 -6.33
CA TYR A 152 -5.68 2.97 -7.30
C TYR A 152 -6.41 2.60 -8.58
N ARG A 153 -5.89 3.05 -9.72
CA ARG A 153 -6.36 2.64 -11.05
C ARG A 153 -5.23 1.99 -11.80
N LYS A 154 -5.45 0.77 -12.27
CA LYS A 154 -4.42 0.01 -12.98
C LYS A 154 -4.20 0.61 -14.37
N VAL A 155 -2.92 0.88 -14.69
CA VAL A 155 -2.54 1.45 -16.00
C VAL A 155 -2.06 0.39 -16.97
N THR A 156 -1.64 -0.78 -16.46
CA THR A 156 -1.16 -1.88 -17.32
C THR A 156 -1.71 -3.21 -16.87
#